data_48b78a316a9a731e2af08d7353277b6f
#
_entry.id   48b78a316a9a731e2af08d7353277b6f
#
_cell.length_a   1.000
_cell.length_b   1.000
_cell.length_c   1.000
_cell.angle_alpha   90.00
_cell.angle_beta   90.00
_cell.angle_gamma   90.00
#
_symmetry.space_group_name_H-M   'P 1'
#
loop_
_entity.id
_entity.type
_entity.pdbx_description
1 polymer ?
#
loop_
_entity_poly.entity_id
_entity_poly.type
_entity_poly.pdbx_seq_one_letter_code
_entity_poly.pdbx_strand_id
1 'polypeptide(L)'
;RMTVYVDIDERSASFFALGLAKASGRPVALVCTSGTALANYYPAVLEAETSRVPLIVLSGDRPPHLQGLGAPQTCDQVKAYSDHVRRFIQMPLAEGAPRAVAFARQAARELVLSALPGGSDTCEGAVVASRACSRMAGPVHANFPFDEPLKPDFSVSGVFSAGRSALDGADGLAGSAGLAGPELAAESRLSAATCDQVKGLIRGRCALVLAGEGTCESLEEAREMAAWAKAYDLPLLADPLSGLRSLSDDGVIDNYDNVFGHDDFPVPEVVIRFGRYPVSKRCVQKLAAKRPIEIVVDAGETRDFNAMTDLFVACSPIDFARSLLACAGDARASEEFFSAWCEANAAEHSRILSVEEDSRERVTGKAANGAEVVGDAEPESAAVAPRPEGAYVREILKATPAGSCLFSANSMAIRAIDTFYVKGDKPLAVLCNRGLNGIDGTVSTALGVAQHFEQTTFLTGDFTLQHDLGGLALQREIAQVAAERGKPAPSIVVVLLNNNGGGIFEMLPQASDEPYFARLFSAPQD
;
A
#
# COMPACT_ATOMS: atom_id res chain seq x y z
N ARG A 1 15.63 14.87 16.02
CA ARG A 1 16.67 14.36 15.10
C ARG A 1 15.99 13.42 14.11
N MET A 2 16.32 13.54 12.82
CA MET A 2 15.95 12.53 11.82
C MET A 2 16.69 11.22 12.09
N THR A 3 16.04 10.08 11.85
CA THR A 3 16.70 8.78 11.82
C THR A 3 17.33 8.62 10.44
N VAL A 4 18.58 8.20 10.39
CA VAL A 4 19.33 7.99 9.14
C VAL A 4 19.67 6.51 9.05
N TYR A 5 19.42 5.92 7.89
CA TYR A 5 19.83 4.57 7.52
C TYR A 5 20.75 4.64 6.31
N VAL A 6 21.78 3.81 6.27
CA VAL A 6 22.74 3.75 5.18
C VAL A 6 22.66 2.37 4.51
N ASP A 7 22.48 2.37 3.20
CA ASP A 7 22.51 1.16 2.38
C ASP A 7 23.44 1.35 1.19
N ILE A 8 24.10 0.29 0.76
CA ILE A 8 25.02 0.30 -0.39
C ILE A 8 24.32 0.02 -1.71
N ASP A 9 23.11 -0.54 -1.68
CA ASP A 9 22.27 -0.80 -2.86
C ASP A 9 21.14 0.24 -2.91
N GLU A 10 21.23 1.15 -3.86
CA GLU A 10 20.26 2.23 -4.02
C GLU A 10 18.85 1.70 -4.27
N ARG A 11 18.69 0.61 -5.00
CA ARG A 11 17.37 0.00 -5.21
C ARG A 11 16.78 -0.46 -3.89
N SER A 12 17.51 -1.21 -3.09
CA SER A 12 17.07 -1.65 -1.75
C SER A 12 16.76 -0.46 -0.84
N ALA A 13 17.64 0.56 -0.82
CA ALA A 13 17.44 1.80 -0.05
C ALA A 13 16.12 2.50 -0.42
N SER A 14 15.81 2.56 -1.73
CA SER A 14 14.60 3.25 -2.20
C SER A 14 13.31 2.51 -1.84
N PHE A 15 13.31 1.20 -1.92
CA PHE A 15 12.17 0.39 -1.48
C PHE A 15 12.04 0.31 0.05
N PHE A 16 13.15 0.35 0.78
CA PHE A 16 13.12 0.51 2.23
C PHE A 16 12.47 1.85 2.64
N ALA A 17 12.85 2.94 1.98
CA ALA A 17 12.22 4.24 2.18
C ALA A 17 10.73 4.24 1.80
N LEU A 18 10.35 3.54 0.72
CA LEU A 18 8.96 3.31 0.35
C LEU A 18 8.17 2.66 1.49
N GLY A 19 8.74 1.60 2.10
CA GLY A 19 8.14 0.91 3.23
C GLY A 19 7.97 1.81 4.46
N LEU A 20 9.01 2.58 4.81
CA LEU A 20 8.95 3.58 5.87
C LEU A 20 7.84 4.62 5.65
N ALA A 21 7.75 5.15 4.43
CA ALA A 21 6.75 6.16 4.09
C ALA A 21 5.34 5.58 4.04
N LYS A 22 5.16 4.38 3.46
CA LYS A 22 3.88 3.67 3.38
C LYS A 22 3.29 3.37 4.75
N ALA A 23 4.10 2.88 5.69
CA ALA A 23 3.63 2.52 7.04
C ALA A 23 3.39 3.73 7.95
N SER A 24 4.15 4.82 7.76
CA SER A 24 4.06 5.99 8.64
C SER A 24 3.14 7.10 8.10
N GLY A 25 2.79 7.08 6.81
CA GLY A 25 2.11 8.18 6.12
C GLY A 25 2.96 9.45 5.99
N ARG A 26 4.25 9.41 6.32
CA ARG A 26 5.16 10.56 6.39
C ARG A 26 6.14 10.56 5.23
N PRO A 27 6.54 11.75 4.72
CA PRO A 27 7.59 11.84 3.71
C PRO A 27 8.93 11.28 4.21
N VAL A 28 9.57 10.45 3.37
CA VAL A 28 10.91 9.90 3.63
C VAL A 28 11.87 10.43 2.58
N ALA A 29 13.03 10.92 3.04
CA ALA A 29 14.06 11.44 2.16
C ALA A 29 15.07 10.34 1.76
N LEU A 30 15.38 10.28 0.47
CA LEU A 30 16.40 9.46 -0.15
C LEU A 30 17.53 10.35 -0.63
N VAL A 31 18.77 9.98 -0.33
CA VAL A 31 19.96 10.72 -0.77
C VAL A 31 20.87 9.77 -1.51
N CYS A 32 21.29 10.13 -2.72
CA CYS A 32 22.27 9.36 -3.48
C CYS A 32 23.31 10.26 -4.17
N THR A 33 24.40 9.64 -4.60
CA THR A 33 25.39 10.28 -5.46
C THR A 33 24.87 10.45 -6.90
N SER A 34 25.69 10.97 -7.79
CA SER A 34 25.37 11.16 -9.21
C SER A 34 25.47 9.86 -10.01
N GLY A 35 24.95 9.89 -11.25
CA GLY A 35 25.09 8.80 -12.21
C GLY A 35 24.01 7.73 -12.03
N THR A 36 24.42 6.46 -12.06
CA THR A 36 23.47 5.33 -12.02
C THR A 36 22.76 5.15 -10.69
N ALA A 37 23.25 5.73 -9.60
CA ALA A 37 22.62 5.73 -8.29
C ALA A 37 21.17 6.23 -8.35
N LEU A 38 20.97 7.38 -8.99
CA LEU A 38 19.66 7.96 -9.24
C LEU A 38 18.73 7.02 -10.02
N ALA A 39 19.28 6.32 -11.05
CA ALA A 39 18.49 5.43 -11.89
C ALA A 39 17.99 4.20 -11.12
N ASN A 40 18.73 3.72 -10.11
CA ASN A 40 18.32 2.60 -9.28
C ASN A 40 17.14 2.92 -8.35
N TYR A 41 16.82 4.19 -8.12
CA TYR A 41 15.63 4.59 -7.37
C TYR A 41 14.34 4.50 -8.20
N TYR A 42 14.46 4.44 -9.55
CA TYR A 42 13.31 4.61 -10.43
C TYR A 42 12.19 3.60 -10.19
N PRO A 43 12.42 2.30 -10.00
CA PRO A 43 11.34 1.35 -9.71
C PRO A 43 10.51 1.74 -8.48
N ALA A 44 11.17 2.18 -7.40
CA ALA A 44 10.48 2.62 -6.19
C ALA A 44 9.73 3.96 -6.40
N VAL A 45 10.27 4.85 -7.23
CA VAL A 45 9.59 6.11 -7.61
C VAL A 45 8.29 5.82 -8.36
N LEU A 46 8.30 4.88 -9.30
CA LEU A 46 7.10 4.46 -10.05
C LEU A 46 6.04 3.84 -9.12
N GLU A 47 6.46 2.95 -8.22
CA GLU A 47 5.55 2.36 -7.22
C GLU A 47 5.00 3.44 -6.28
N ALA A 48 5.85 4.37 -5.81
CA ALA A 48 5.46 5.47 -4.93
C ALA A 48 4.46 6.43 -5.60
N GLU A 49 4.68 6.76 -6.88
CA GLU A 49 3.77 7.61 -7.65
C GLU A 49 2.39 6.99 -7.73
N THR A 50 2.34 5.73 -8.16
CA THR A 50 1.09 5.01 -8.37
C THR A 50 0.37 4.66 -7.07
N SER A 51 1.13 4.36 -5.99
CA SER A 51 0.59 4.08 -4.64
C SER A 51 0.36 5.35 -3.80
N ARG A 52 0.69 6.54 -4.33
CA ARG A 52 0.55 7.82 -3.62
C ARG A 52 1.38 7.88 -2.33
N VAL A 53 2.58 7.30 -2.35
CA VAL A 53 3.49 7.28 -1.19
C VAL A 53 4.45 8.46 -1.28
N PRO A 54 4.58 9.28 -0.21
CA PRO A 54 5.42 10.48 -0.24
C PRO A 54 6.91 10.12 -0.11
N LEU A 55 7.66 10.23 -1.20
CA LEU A 55 9.13 10.12 -1.22
C LEU A 55 9.77 11.43 -1.64
N ILE A 56 10.89 11.80 -1.03
CA ILE A 56 11.67 12.99 -1.37
C ILE A 56 13.06 12.52 -1.85
N VAL A 57 13.27 12.50 -3.16
CA VAL A 57 14.56 12.14 -3.75
C VAL A 57 15.47 13.36 -3.81
N LEU A 58 16.66 13.25 -3.21
CA LEU A 58 17.70 14.27 -3.19
C LEU A 58 18.96 13.67 -3.85
N SER A 59 19.14 13.91 -5.15
CA SER A 59 20.28 13.39 -5.89
C SER A 59 21.43 14.38 -5.94
N GLY A 60 22.64 13.92 -5.63
CA GLY A 60 23.85 14.66 -5.98
C GLY A 60 24.08 14.66 -7.49
N ASP A 61 24.70 15.70 -8.01
CA ASP A 61 25.02 15.83 -9.44
C ASP A 61 26.39 16.50 -9.63
N ARG A 62 26.95 16.34 -10.81
CA ARG A 62 28.14 17.08 -11.22
C ARG A 62 27.79 18.53 -11.55
N PRO A 63 28.76 19.46 -11.39
CA PRO A 63 28.52 20.86 -11.71
C PRO A 63 28.28 21.06 -13.23
N PRO A 64 27.60 22.12 -13.64
CA PRO A 64 27.20 22.33 -15.03
C PRO A 64 28.33 22.29 -16.07
N HIS A 65 29.53 22.71 -15.68
CA HIS A 65 30.69 22.73 -16.59
C HIS A 65 31.28 21.34 -16.89
N LEU A 66 30.84 20.28 -16.19
CA LEU A 66 31.24 18.89 -16.46
C LEU A 66 30.15 18.10 -17.19
N GLN A 67 28.93 18.64 -17.28
CA GLN A 67 27.80 17.93 -17.89
C GLN A 67 27.91 17.89 -19.42
N GLY A 68 27.57 16.74 -20.01
CA GLY A 68 27.60 16.55 -21.47
C GLY A 68 29.00 16.42 -22.11
N LEU A 69 30.07 16.40 -21.30
CA LEU A 69 31.45 16.36 -21.79
C LEU A 69 32.17 15.03 -21.48
N GLY A 70 31.44 13.99 -21.11
CA GLY A 70 32.02 12.66 -20.84
C GLY A 70 32.74 12.55 -19.49
N ALA A 71 32.48 13.46 -18.55
CA ALA A 71 33.03 13.36 -17.20
C ALA A 71 32.57 12.07 -16.50
N PRO A 72 33.41 11.43 -15.68
CA PRO A 72 33.04 10.21 -14.97
C PRO A 72 31.82 10.42 -14.05
N GLN A 73 30.94 9.40 -13.99
CA GLN A 73 29.76 9.39 -13.13
C GLN A 73 28.81 10.57 -13.38
N THR A 74 28.69 10.97 -14.63
CA THR A 74 27.87 12.10 -15.09
C THR A 74 26.85 11.63 -16.12
N CYS A 75 25.60 11.96 -15.92
CA CYS A 75 24.52 11.79 -16.87
C CYS A 75 23.55 12.97 -16.74
N ASP A 76 22.61 13.11 -17.70
CA ASP A 76 21.55 14.10 -17.55
C ASP A 76 20.57 13.67 -16.45
N GLN A 77 20.58 14.38 -15.33
CA GLN A 77 19.72 14.14 -14.19
C GLN A 77 18.52 15.10 -14.12
N VAL A 78 18.48 16.08 -15.05
CA VAL A 78 17.39 17.04 -15.09
C VAL A 78 16.11 16.35 -15.49
N LYS A 79 15.13 16.34 -14.58
CA LYS A 79 13.85 15.65 -14.75
C LYS A 79 14.01 14.14 -15.07
N ALA A 80 14.99 13.48 -14.48
CA ALA A 80 15.28 12.07 -14.74
C ALA A 80 14.07 11.15 -14.52
N TYR A 81 13.14 11.53 -13.66
CA TYR A 81 11.89 10.79 -13.40
C TYR A 81 10.68 11.34 -14.19
N SER A 82 10.90 12.30 -15.12
CA SER A 82 9.84 12.87 -15.97
C SER A 82 8.61 13.28 -15.17
N ASP A 83 7.44 12.82 -15.59
CA ASP A 83 6.15 13.12 -14.98
C ASP A 83 5.80 12.20 -13.79
N HIS A 84 6.70 11.27 -13.43
CA HIS A 84 6.51 10.34 -12.30
C HIS A 84 6.78 10.97 -10.93
N VAL A 85 7.14 12.26 -10.90
CA VAL A 85 7.30 13.02 -9.65
C VAL A 85 6.33 14.21 -9.63
N ARG A 86 5.75 14.48 -8.46
CA ARG A 86 4.82 15.61 -8.28
C ARG A 86 5.49 16.96 -8.48
N ARG A 87 6.80 17.03 -8.21
CA ARG A 87 7.62 18.23 -8.40
C ARG A 87 9.08 17.87 -8.63
N PHE A 88 9.70 18.58 -9.55
CA PHE A 88 11.14 18.58 -9.76
C PHE A 88 11.71 19.96 -9.44
N ILE A 89 12.87 20.04 -8.75
CA ILE A 89 13.62 21.28 -8.50
C ILE A 89 15.09 21.05 -8.86
N GLN A 90 15.59 21.81 -9.83
CA GLN A 90 17.03 21.92 -10.06
C GLN A 90 17.59 22.95 -9.06
N MET A 91 18.42 22.47 -8.16
CA MET A 91 19.09 23.35 -7.20
C MET A 91 20.22 24.12 -7.89
N PRO A 92 20.52 25.35 -7.46
CA PRO A 92 21.71 26.06 -7.91
C PRO A 92 22.97 25.38 -7.37
N LEU A 93 24.13 25.68 -7.97
CA LEU A 93 25.40 25.28 -7.40
C LEU A 93 25.51 25.77 -5.94
N ALA A 94 26.01 24.92 -5.05
CA ALA A 94 26.04 25.21 -3.62
C ALA A 94 26.97 26.41 -3.31
N GLU A 95 26.39 27.48 -2.81
CA GLU A 95 27.09 28.69 -2.37
C GLU A 95 26.68 29.03 -0.94
N GLY A 96 27.64 29.53 -0.14
CA GLY A 96 27.40 29.96 1.25
C GLY A 96 26.64 31.29 1.40
N ALA A 97 26.11 31.84 0.31
CA ALA A 97 25.40 33.11 0.33
C ALA A 97 24.04 33.02 1.06
N PRO A 98 23.63 34.03 1.84
CA PRO A 98 22.33 34.04 2.54
C PRO A 98 21.13 33.78 1.61
N ARG A 99 21.19 34.26 0.36
CA ARG A 99 20.15 34.05 -0.64
C ARG A 99 20.05 32.58 -1.06
N ALA A 100 21.18 31.87 -1.19
CA ALA A 100 21.19 30.45 -1.53
C ALA A 100 20.60 29.61 -0.40
N VAL A 101 20.89 29.93 0.85
CA VAL A 101 20.30 29.28 2.03
C VAL A 101 18.78 29.54 2.08
N ALA A 102 18.32 30.76 1.83
CA ALA A 102 16.89 31.09 1.78
C ALA A 102 16.17 30.31 0.67
N PHE A 103 16.80 30.19 -0.51
CA PHE A 103 16.27 29.39 -1.61
C PHE A 103 16.16 27.91 -1.24
N ALA A 104 17.21 27.32 -0.65
CA ALA A 104 17.21 25.92 -0.23
C ALA A 104 16.08 25.62 0.78
N ARG A 105 15.82 26.55 1.72
CA ARG A 105 14.70 26.44 2.68
C ARG A 105 13.35 26.47 1.98
N GLN A 106 13.17 27.39 1.01
CA GLN A 106 11.93 27.46 0.25
C GLN A 106 11.75 26.21 -0.61
N ALA A 107 12.80 25.73 -1.27
CA ALA A 107 12.79 24.49 -2.04
C ALA A 107 12.38 23.28 -1.17
N ALA A 108 12.94 23.17 0.04
CA ALA A 108 12.57 22.11 0.97
C ALA A 108 11.09 22.16 1.37
N ARG A 109 10.53 23.35 1.63
CA ARG A 109 9.10 23.52 1.91
C ARG A 109 8.25 23.08 0.72
N GLU A 110 8.61 23.53 -0.48
CA GLU A 110 7.90 23.18 -1.71
C GLU A 110 7.93 21.67 -2.00
N LEU A 111 9.05 21.01 -1.73
CA LEU A 111 9.16 19.54 -1.87
C LEU A 111 8.24 18.83 -0.89
N VAL A 112 8.29 19.18 0.40
CA VAL A 112 7.44 18.55 1.42
C VAL A 112 5.95 18.77 1.11
N LEU A 113 5.55 20.00 0.80
CA LEU A 113 4.16 20.32 0.45
C LEU A 113 3.70 19.61 -0.83
N SER A 114 4.61 19.38 -1.79
CA SER A 114 4.28 18.68 -3.04
C SER A 114 4.24 17.16 -2.88
N ALA A 115 4.96 16.61 -1.90
CA ALA A 115 4.95 15.18 -1.60
C ALA A 115 3.70 14.74 -0.84
N LEU A 116 3.11 15.63 -0.06
CA LEU A 116 1.92 15.37 0.76
C LEU A 116 0.63 15.62 -0.04
N PRO A 117 -0.50 15.00 0.36
CA PRO A 117 -1.80 15.33 -0.23
C PRO A 117 -2.13 16.80 0.03
N GLY A 118 -2.64 17.50 -0.97
CA GLY A 118 -3.12 18.87 -0.82
C GLY A 118 -4.52 18.89 -0.25
N GLY A 119 -4.78 19.74 0.73
CA GLY A 119 -6.13 20.00 1.20
C GLY A 119 -7.00 20.66 0.12
N SER A 120 -8.27 20.28 0.05
CA SER A 120 -9.25 20.99 -0.77
C SER A 120 -9.59 22.30 -0.06
N ASP A 121 -9.06 23.43 -0.51
CA ASP A 121 -9.65 24.72 -0.18
C ASP A 121 -11.04 24.79 -0.83
N THR A 122 -12.07 24.51 -0.06
CA THR A 122 -13.45 24.81 -0.44
C THR A 122 -13.64 26.32 -0.39
N CYS A 123 -13.27 27.01 -1.46
CA CYS A 123 -13.77 28.36 -1.69
C CYS A 123 -15.25 28.27 -2.07
N GLU A 124 -16.14 28.47 -1.11
CA GLU A 124 -17.54 28.76 -1.40
C GLU A 124 -17.62 29.98 -2.33
N GLY A 125 -18.13 29.79 -3.54
CA GLY A 125 -18.63 30.86 -4.38
C GLY A 125 -17.91 31.16 -5.69
N ALA A 126 -16.94 30.40 -6.16
CA ALA A 126 -16.36 30.60 -7.48
C ALA A 126 -16.55 29.36 -8.37
N VAL A 127 -17.45 29.48 -9.34
CA VAL A 127 -17.48 28.64 -10.55
C VAL A 127 -16.26 28.99 -11.39
N VAL A 128 -15.10 28.63 -10.93
CA VAL A 128 -13.90 28.54 -11.73
C VAL A 128 -13.37 27.13 -11.44
N ALA A 129 -13.46 26.26 -12.44
CA ALA A 129 -12.72 25.03 -12.48
C ALA A 129 -11.21 25.35 -12.45
N SER A 130 -10.73 25.86 -11.31
CA SER A 130 -9.31 26.00 -11.07
C SER A 130 -8.79 24.59 -10.81
N ARG A 131 -7.75 24.23 -11.52
CA ARG A 131 -6.90 23.03 -11.35
C ARG A 131 -6.21 22.96 -9.96
N ALA A 132 -6.80 23.54 -8.94
CA ALA A 132 -6.46 23.38 -7.51
C ALA A 132 -7.16 22.15 -6.92
N CYS A 133 -7.49 21.16 -7.76
CA CYS A 133 -7.95 19.85 -7.34
C CYS A 133 -6.91 19.19 -6.44
N SER A 134 -7.38 18.54 -5.40
CA SER A 134 -6.68 17.73 -4.42
C SER A 134 -5.39 17.12 -5.01
N ARG A 135 -4.25 17.70 -4.61
CA ARG A 135 -2.95 17.16 -5.00
C ARG A 135 -2.76 15.82 -4.29
N MET A 136 -2.63 14.75 -5.06
CA MET A 136 -2.31 13.43 -4.51
C MET A 136 -0.90 13.41 -3.96
N ALA A 137 -0.70 12.73 -2.83
CA ALA A 137 0.64 12.41 -2.34
C ALA A 137 1.45 11.68 -3.41
N GLY A 138 2.77 11.76 -3.31
CA GLY A 138 3.64 11.06 -4.25
C GLY A 138 5.09 11.53 -4.15
N PRO A 139 5.98 10.95 -4.98
CA PRO A 139 7.39 11.29 -4.97
C PRO A 139 7.66 12.68 -5.52
N VAL A 140 8.73 13.29 -5.02
CA VAL A 140 9.31 14.56 -5.50
C VAL A 140 10.82 14.41 -5.66
N HIS A 141 11.43 15.26 -6.49
CA HIS A 141 12.86 15.18 -6.79
C HIS A 141 13.53 16.55 -6.74
N ALA A 142 14.67 16.64 -6.04
CA ALA A 142 15.58 17.78 -6.15
C ALA A 142 16.98 17.29 -6.53
N ASN A 143 17.55 17.92 -7.55
CA ASN A 143 18.88 17.62 -8.07
C ASN A 143 19.90 18.68 -7.62
N PHE A 144 20.99 18.25 -6.97
CA PHE A 144 21.96 19.11 -6.31
C PHE A 144 23.32 19.03 -7.00
N PRO A 145 23.68 20.00 -7.85
CA PRO A 145 25.01 20.07 -8.41
C PRO A 145 26.01 20.51 -7.32
N PHE A 146 27.13 19.79 -7.23
CA PHE A 146 28.25 20.11 -6.35
C PHE A 146 29.54 20.24 -7.16
N ASP A 147 30.39 21.18 -6.77
CA ASP A 147 31.73 21.39 -7.30
C ASP A 147 32.80 21.09 -6.25
N GLU A 148 34.03 20.99 -6.68
CA GLU A 148 35.16 20.81 -5.77
C GLU A 148 35.38 22.04 -4.84
N PRO A 149 35.74 21.82 -3.58
CA PRO A 149 36.04 20.55 -2.93
C PRO A 149 34.74 19.85 -2.45
N LEU A 150 34.58 18.57 -2.76
CA LEU A 150 33.39 17.78 -2.35
C LEU A 150 33.42 17.41 -0.86
N LYS A 151 34.62 17.31 -0.28
CA LYS A 151 34.76 16.97 1.13
C LYS A 151 34.56 18.21 2.01
N PRO A 152 33.62 18.17 2.97
CA PRO A 152 33.46 19.25 3.94
C PRO A 152 34.74 19.45 4.74
N ASP A 153 35.13 20.71 5.02
CA ASP A 153 36.20 21.02 5.93
C ASP A 153 35.71 20.95 7.38
N PHE A 154 35.92 19.81 8.01
CA PHE A 154 35.53 19.58 9.41
C PHE A 154 36.40 20.32 10.42
N SER A 155 37.51 20.96 10.00
CA SER A 155 38.36 21.80 10.88
C SER A 155 37.70 23.15 11.16
N VAL A 156 36.75 23.59 10.32
CA VAL A 156 36.01 24.82 10.54
C VAL A 156 34.97 24.59 11.63
N SER A 157 35.21 25.21 12.79
CA SER A 157 34.25 25.15 13.88
C SER A 157 32.95 25.82 13.49
N GLY A 158 31.82 25.16 13.73
CA GLY A 158 30.52 25.75 13.52
C GLY A 158 29.94 25.59 12.10
N VAL A 159 30.50 24.72 11.24
CA VAL A 159 29.94 24.43 9.90
C VAL A 159 28.42 24.16 9.94
N PHE A 160 27.94 23.49 11.00
CA PHE A 160 26.53 23.22 11.21
C PHE A 160 25.79 24.24 12.12
N SER A 161 26.54 25.13 12.78
CA SER A 161 25.94 26.11 13.72
C SER A 161 25.20 27.22 12.98
N ALA A 162 25.69 27.66 11.83
CA ALA A 162 25.01 28.63 10.99
C ALA A 162 23.65 28.09 10.50
N GLY A 163 23.57 26.80 10.16
CA GLY A 163 22.33 26.11 9.85
C GLY A 163 21.40 26.02 11.06
N ARG A 164 21.93 25.71 12.25
CA ARG A 164 21.17 25.69 13.52
C ARG A 164 20.66 27.08 13.88
N SER A 165 21.52 28.08 13.92
CA SER A 165 21.10 29.47 14.22
C SER A 165 20.07 29.99 13.23
N ALA A 166 20.14 29.53 11.98
CA ALA A 166 19.14 29.86 10.99
C ALA A 166 17.80 29.10 11.21
N LEU A 167 17.84 27.91 11.82
CA LEU A 167 16.64 27.19 12.27
C LEU A 167 16.10 27.79 13.58
N ASP A 168 16.96 28.06 14.55
CA ASP A 168 16.62 28.68 15.85
C ASP A 168 16.07 30.10 15.67
N GLY A 169 16.57 30.88 14.70
CA GLY A 169 16.02 32.18 14.34
C GLY A 169 14.64 32.12 13.66
N ALA A 170 14.28 30.96 13.08
CA ALA A 170 12.93 30.71 12.59
C ALA A 170 11.96 30.31 13.73
N ASP A 171 12.48 29.64 14.77
CA ASP A 171 11.71 29.32 15.98
C ASP A 171 11.38 30.58 16.80
N GLY A 172 12.17 31.65 16.69
CA GLY A 172 11.87 32.95 17.29
C GLY A 172 10.73 33.72 16.61
N LEU A 173 10.37 33.36 15.37
CA LEU A 173 9.17 33.84 14.65
C LEU A 173 7.97 32.89 14.81
N ALA A 174 8.23 31.67 15.21
CA ALA A 174 7.25 30.71 15.61
C ALA A 174 7.12 30.74 17.13
N GLY A 175 6.52 31.80 17.66
CA GLY A 175 6.04 31.76 19.04
C GLY A 175 5.16 30.51 19.19
N SER A 176 5.69 29.51 19.91
CA SER A 176 4.99 28.37 20.56
C SER A 176 3.95 27.57 19.77
N ALA A 177 3.82 27.73 18.48
CA ALA A 177 3.16 26.75 17.62
C ALA A 177 4.29 25.91 17.00
N GLY A 178 4.54 24.71 17.54
CA GLY A 178 5.22 23.69 16.76
C GLY A 178 4.66 23.74 15.36
N LEU A 179 5.49 23.53 14.32
CA LEU A 179 4.98 23.28 12.99
C LEU A 179 4.02 22.07 13.14
N ALA A 180 2.77 22.36 13.50
CA ALA A 180 1.68 21.49 13.14
C ALA A 180 1.90 21.32 11.64
N GLY A 181 2.14 20.08 11.20
CA GLY A 181 2.14 19.78 9.79
C GLY A 181 0.90 20.46 9.21
N PRO A 182 0.87 20.84 7.94
CA PRO A 182 -0.29 21.53 7.39
C PRO A 182 -1.51 20.82 7.96
N GLU A 183 -2.38 21.54 8.66
CA GLU A 183 -3.64 20.99 9.13
C GLU A 183 -4.24 20.35 7.90
N LEU A 184 -4.18 19.03 7.85
CA LEU A 184 -4.72 18.26 6.75
C LEU A 184 -6.21 18.53 6.74
N ALA A 185 -6.61 19.32 5.78
CA ALA A 185 -7.93 19.58 5.27
C ALA A 185 -9.07 19.55 6.28
N ALA A 186 -9.80 20.64 6.36
CA ALA A 186 -11.19 20.64 6.78
C ALA A 186 -11.91 19.45 6.11
N GLU A 187 -12.71 18.71 6.88
CA GLU A 187 -13.56 17.61 6.39
C GLU A 187 -14.24 18.06 5.10
N SER A 188 -13.99 17.35 4.00
CA SER A 188 -14.61 17.68 2.73
C SER A 188 -16.04 17.15 2.75
N ARG A 189 -17.01 18.04 2.95
CA ARG A 189 -18.42 17.68 2.93
C ARG A 189 -18.97 17.68 1.52
N LEU A 190 -19.74 16.64 1.18
CA LEU A 190 -20.48 16.59 -0.06
C LEU A 190 -21.55 17.68 -0.10
N SER A 191 -21.81 18.23 -1.28
CA SER A 191 -22.97 19.09 -1.47
C SER A 191 -24.28 18.32 -1.29
N ALA A 192 -25.34 18.99 -0.86
CA ALA A 192 -26.66 18.37 -0.75
C ALA A 192 -27.11 17.76 -2.08
N ALA A 193 -26.82 18.41 -3.21
CA ALA A 193 -27.15 17.90 -4.54
C ALA A 193 -26.41 16.57 -4.85
N THR A 194 -25.13 16.44 -4.49
CA THR A 194 -24.38 15.20 -4.66
C THR A 194 -24.92 14.10 -3.75
N CYS A 195 -25.26 14.42 -2.50
CA CYS A 195 -25.90 13.49 -1.58
C CYS A 195 -27.22 12.97 -2.15
N ASP A 196 -28.07 13.86 -2.65
CA ASP A 196 -29.38 13.49 -3.23
C ASP A 196 -29.22 12.62 -4.48
N GLN A 197 -28.23 12.94 -5.33
CA GLN A 197 -27.93 12.14 -6.52
C GLN A 197 -27.50 10.72 -6.13
N VAL A 198 -26.54 10.57 -5.22
CA VAL A 198 -26.07 9.25 -4.74
C VAL A 198 -27.23 8.48 -4.10
N LYS A 199 -27.99 9.11 -3.20
CA LYS A 199 -29.15 8.51 -2.55
C LYS A 199 -30.22 8.07 -3.55
N GLY A 200 -30.44 8.86 -4.60
CA GLY A 200 -31.37 8.52 -5.69
C GLY A 200 -30.93 7.30 -6.50
N LEU A 201 -29.61 7.12 -6.65
CA LEU A 201 -29.05 5.96 -7.36
C LEU A 201 -29.16 4.66 -6.57
N ILE A 202 -29.04 4.69 -5.25
CA ILE A 202 -29.03 3.47 -4.41
C ILE A 202 -30.43 3.07 -3.90
N ARG A 203 -31.36 4.02 -3.82
CA ARG A 203 -32.69 3.79 -3.19
C ARG A 203 -33.44 2.63 -3.80
N GLY A 204 -33.72 1.60 -2.99
CA GLY A 204 -34.49 0.41 -3.35
C GLY A 204 -33.81 -0.50 -4.38
N ARG A 205 -32.57 -0.25 -4.75
CA ARG A 205 -31.82 -1.04 -5.74
C ARG A 205 -30.89 -2.05 -5.08
N CYS A 206 -30.48 -3.04 -5.85
CA CYS A 206 -29.40 -3.96 -5.50
C CYS A 206 -28.04 -3.23 -5.54
N ALA A 207 -27.69 -2.56 -4.47
CA ALA A 207 -26.48 -1.74 -4.39
C ALA A 207 -25.47 -2.33 -3.40
N LEU A 208 -24.16 -2.26 -3.72
CA LEU A 208 -23.08 -2.70 -2.84
C LEU A 208 -21.92 -1.70 -2.82
N VAL A 209 -21.07 -1.84 -1.82
CA VAL A 209 -19.82 -1.08 -1.68
C VAL A 209 -18.65 -2.00 -1.96
N LEU A 210 -17.72 -1.56 -2.79
CA LEU A 210 -16.45 -2.22 -3.04
C LEU A 210 -15.34 -1.41 -2.38
N ALA A 211 -14.89 -1.86 -1.21
CA ALA A 211 -13.89 -1.20 -0.39
C ALA A 211 -12.49 -1.68 -0.78
N GLY A 212 -11.75 -0.87 -1.54
CA GLY A 212 -10.40 -1.15 -1.99
C GLY A 212 -9.30 -0.80 -0.97
N GLU A 213 -8.03 -0.84 -1.43
CA GLU A 213 -6.86 -0.47 -0.62
C GLU A 213 -7.00 0.92 -0.01
N GLY A 214 -6.75 1.05 1.30
CA GLY A 214 -6.74 2.33 2.01
C GLY A 214 -8.13 2.94 2.24
N THR A 215 -9.19 2.15 2.19
CA THR A 215 -10.55 2.63 2.50
C THR A 215 -10.66 3.14 3.94
N CYS A 216 -10.05 2.44 4.90
CA CYS A 216 -9.98 2.82 6.31
C CYS A 216 -8.53 2.74 6.80
N GLU A 217 -8.07 3.80 7.47
CA GLU A 217 -6.73 3.90 8.04
C GLU A 217 -6.68 3.49 9.51
N SER A 218 -7.84 3.41 10.16
CA SER A 218 -7.97 3.05 11.58
C SER A 218 -9.16 2.13 11.82
N LEU A 219 -9.13 1.43 12.96
CA LEU A 219 -10.27 0.60 13.41
C LEU A 219 -11.53 1.45 13.71
N GLU A 220 -11.35 2.71 14.08
CA GLU A 220 -12.45 3.66 14.30
C GLU A 220 -13.15 3.98 12.98
N GLU A 221 -12.39 4.34 11.94
CA GLU A 221 -12.94 4.56 10.60
C GLU A 221 -13.61 3.31 10.03
N ALA A 222 -13.03 2.13 10.27
CA ALA A 222 -13.62 0.88 9.84
C ALA A 222 -15.00 0.64 10.48
N ARG A 223 -15.16 0.96 11.79
CA ARG A 223 -16.46 0.89 12.48
C ARG A 223 -17.46 1.91 11.94
N GLU A 224 -17.04 3.15 11.70
CA GLU A 224 -17.88 4.18 11.09
C GLU A 224 -18.36 3.77 9.70
N MET A 225 -17.47 3.21 8.88
CA MET A 225 -17.76 2.73 7.54
C MET A 225 -18.78 1.58 7.56
N ALA A 226 -18.58 0.59 8.44
CA ALA A 226 -19.51 -0.52 8.61
C ALA A 226 -20.88 -0.04 9.11
N ALA A 227 -20.91 0.89 10.06
CA ALA A 227 -22.16 1.48 10.55
C ALA A 227 -22.92 2.26 9.47
N TRP A 228 -22.20 3.01 8.63
CA TRP A 228 -22.79 3.69 7.47
C TRP A 228 -23.37 2.69 6.46
N ALA A 229 -22.59 1.69 6.05
CA ALA A 229 -23.03 0.69 5.09
C ALA A 229 -24.28 -0.04 5.57
N LYS A 230 -24.32 -0.42 6.85
CA LYS A 230 -25.48 -1.05 7.49
C LYS A 230 -26.70 -0.13 7.54
N ALA A 231 -26.53 1.17 7.81
CA ALA A 231 -27.63 2.14 7.83
C ALA A 231 -28.33 2.28 6.46
N TYR A 232 -27.62 1.94 5.38
CA TYR A 232 -28.12 2.02 4.01
C TYR A 232 -28.41 0.64 3.38
N ASP A 233 -28.32 -0.45 4.13
CA ASP A 233 -28.49 -1.85 3.66
C ASP A 233 -27.53 -2.17 2.49
N LEU A 234 -26.27 -1.74 2.60
CA LEU A 234 -25.22 -1.92 1.60
C LEU A 234 -24.24 -3.03 2.03
N PRO A 235 -24.16 -4.17 1.31
CA PRO A 235 -23.07 -5.12 1.51
C PRO A 235 -21.73 -4.44 1.27
N LEU A 236 -20.81 -4.54 2.26
CA LEU A 236 -19.49 -3.89 2.23
C LEU A 236 -18.41 -4.91 1.89
N LEU A 237 -18.09 -5.06 0.60
CA LEU A 237 -17.09 -6.00 0.11
C LEU A 237 -15.69 -5.49 0.45
N ALA A 238 -15.03 -6.19 1.36
CA ALA A 238 -13.79 -5.77 1.99
C ALA A 238 -12.57 -6.42 1.31
N ASP A 239 -11.82 -5.65 0.51
CA ASP A 239 -10.49 -6.03 0.08
C ASP A 239 -9.58 -6.28 1.30
N PRO A 240 -8.62 -7.23 1.27
CA PRO A 240 -7.72 -7.46 2.39
C PRO A 240 -6.92 -6.22 2.82
N LEU A 241 -6.72 -5.25 1.91
CA LEU A 241 -6.01 -3.99 2.14
C LEU A 241 -6.91 -2.83 2.56
N SER A 242 -8.22 -3.08 2.73
CA SER A 242 -9.21 -2.04 3.05
C SER A 242 -9.22 -1.59 4.52
N GLY A 243 -8.59 -2.35 5.42
CA GLY A 243 -8.69 -2.16 6.88
C GLY A 243 -9.96 -2.72 7.52
N LEU A 244 -10.93 -3.20 6.74
CA LEU A 244 -12.25 -3.64 7.22
C LEU A 244 -12.29 -5.05 7.76
N ARG A 245 -11.38 -5.96 7.33
CA ARG A 245 -11.39 -7.37 7.79
C ARG A 245 -10.99 -7.55 9.26
N SER A 246 -10.62 -6.47 9.95
CA SER A 246 -10.42 -6.43 11.41
C SER A 246 -11.72 -6.24 12.20
N LEU A 247 -12.87 -6.36 11.56
CA LEU A 247 -14.21 -6.29 12.17
C LEU A 247 -14.98 -7.58 11.92
N SER A 248 -15.71 -8.06 12.94
CA SER A 248 -16.62 -9.21 12.83
C SER A 248 -18.06 -8.84 12.46
N ASP A 249 -18.29 -7.65 11.89
CA ASP A 249 -19.62 -7.18 11.47
C ASP A 249 -20.16 -7.99 10.28
N ASP A 250 -21.43 -8.41 10.34
CA ASP A 250 -22.04 -9.27 9.33
C ASP A 250 -22.17 -8.59 7.96
N GLY A 251 -22.34 -7.28 7.92
CA GLY A 251 -22.40 -6.49 6.68
C GLY A 251 -21.06 -6.34 5.96
N VAL A 252 -19.94 -6.69 6.62
CA VAL A 252 -18.62 -6.78 6.00
C VAL A 252 -18.48 -8.12 5.31
N ILE A 253 -18.30 -8.10 3.98
CA ILE A 253 -18.21 -9.27 3.10
C ILE A 253 -16.74 -9.50 2.76
N ASP A 254 -16.12 -10.48 3.39
CA ASP A 254 -14.68 -10.78 3.27
C ASP A 254 -14.38 -11.88 2.26
N ASN A 255 -15.34 -12.79 1.98
CA ASN A 255 -15.17 -13.89 1.04
C ASN A 255 -15.77 -13.60 -0.35
N TYR A 256 -15.86 -12.33 -0.72
CA TYR A 256 -16.50 -11.91 -1.97
C TYR A 256 -15.83 -12.51 -3.23
N ASP A 257 -14.50 -12.76 -3.23
CA ASP A 257 -13.83 -13.44 -4.35
C ASP A 257 -14.40 -14.84 -4.60
N ASN A 258 -14.69 -15.59 -3.54
CA ASN A 258 -15.29 -16.92 -3.62
C ASN A 258 -16.76 -16.81 -4.08
N VAL A 259 -17.53 -15.87 -3.55
CA VAL A 259 -18.92 -15.63 -3.99
C VAL A 259 -18.97 -15.30 -5.49
N PHE A 260 -18.07 -14.45 -5.99
CA PHE A 260 -17.93 -14.19 -7.43
C PHE A 260 -17.42 -15.40 -8.24
N GLY A 261 -16.97 -16.46 -7.60
CA GLY A 261 -16.63 -17.74 -8.22
C GLY A 261 -17.88 -18.48 -8.72
N HIS A 262 -19.06 -18.22 -8.15
CA HIS A 262 -20.33 -18.83 -8.54
C HIS A 262 -20.99 -18.04 -9.67
N ASP A 263 -21.80 -18.72 -10.49
CA ASP A 263 -22.53 -18.07 -11.58
C ASP A 263 -23.82 -17.39 -11.10
N ASP A 264 -24.37 -17.86 -9.97
CA ASP A 264 -25.60 -17.40 -9.32
C ASP A 264 -25.36 -16.37 -8.20
N PHE A 265 -24.22 -15.69 -8.18
CA PHE A 265 -23.93 -14.65 -7.18
C PHE A 265 -24.96 -13.51 -7.24
N PRO A 266 -25.26 -12.85 -6.10
CA PRO A 266 -26.20 -11.71 -6.10
C PRO A 266 -25.65 -10.55 -6.95
N VAL A 267 -26.34 -10.25 -8.07
CA VAL A 267 -25.87 -9.28 -9.08
C VAL A 267 -26.25 -7.86 -8.68
N PRO A 268 -25.28 -6.93 -8.52
CA PRO A 268 -25.58 -5.54 -8.21
C PRO A 268 -26.09 -4.77 -9.44
N GLU A 269 -27.00 -3.81 -9.20
CA GLU A 269 -27.39 -2.77 -10.14
C GLU A 269 -26.53 -1.51 -9.98
N VAL A 270 -26.01 -1.29 -8.75
CA VAL A 270 -25.17 -0.14 -8.40
C VAL A 270 -23.97 -0.61 -7.59
N VAL A 271 -22.79 -0.10 -7.92
CA VAL A 271 -21.55 -0.32 -7.17
C VAL A 271 -20.98 1.03 -6.73
N ILE A 272 -20.73 1.19 -5.45
CA ILE A 272 -19.94 2.31 -4.92
C ILE A 272 -18.53 1.77 -4.72
N ARG A 273 -17.56 2.24 -5.53
CA ARG A 273 -16.16 1.80 -5.41
C ARG A 273 -15.30 2.87 -4.75
N PHE A 274 -14.60 2.46 -3.70
CA PHE A 274 -13.60 3.29 -3.02
C PHE A 274 -12.21 3.02 -3.57
N GLY A 275 -11.61 4.05 -4.17
CA GLY A 275 -10.26 3.99 -4.70
C GLY A 275 -10.04 2.99 -5.84
N ARG A 276 -9.02 2.15 -5.71
CA ARG A 276 -8.63 1.16 -6.73
C ARG A 276 -9.59 0.00 -6.82
N TYR A 277 -9.52 -0.70 -7.96
CA TYR A 277 -10.11 -2.04 -8.06
C TYR A 277 -9.46 -3.00 -7.05
N PRO A 278 -10.23 -3.97 -6.52
CA PRO A 278 -9.74 -4.90 -5.51
C PRO A 278 -8.72 -5.90 -6.08
N VAL A 279 -8.08 -6.66 -5.18
CA VAL A 279 -7.19 -7.77 -5.53
C VAL A 279 -7.90 -8.83 -6.36
N SER A 280 -9.18 -9.08 -6.10
CA SER A 280 -10.00 -10.10 -6.78
C SER A 280 -10.20 -9.83 -8.26
N LYS A 281 -9.54 -10.62 -9.11
CA LYS A 281 -9.75 -10.59 -10.56
C LYS A 281 -11.17 -11.04 -10.96
N ARG A 282 -11.73 -12.01 -10.23
CA ARG A 282 -13.09 -12.53 -10.50
C ARG A 282 -14.13 -11.43 -10.30
N CYS A 283 -14.07 -10.72 -9.18
CA CYS A 283 -14.92 -9.57 -8.89
C CYS A 283 -14.87 -8.56 -10.05
N VAL A 284 -13.67 -8.11 -10.44
CA VAL A 284 -13.47 -7.13 -11.50
C VAL A 284 -14.07 -7.61 -12.84
N GLN A 285 -13.81 -8.86 -13.23
CA GLN A 285 -14.31 -9.42 -14.50
C GLN A 285 -15.83 -9.61 -14.51
N LYS A 286 -16.41 -10.12 -13.41
CA LYS A 286 -17.86 -10.34 -13.32
C LYS A 286 -18.62 -8.99 -13.29
N LEU A 287 -18.12 -7.98 -12.57
CA LEU A 287 -18.71 -6.64 -12.57
C LEU A 287 -18.58 -5.98 -13.95
N ALA A 288 -17.42 -6.07 -14.61
CA ALA A 288 -17.26 -5.55 -15.96
C ALA A 288 -18.21 -6.19 -16.96
N ALA A 289 -18.48 -7.49 -16.83
CA ALA A 289 -19.45 -8.20 -17.68
C ALA A 289 -20.92 -7.80 -17.41
N LYS A 290 -21.27 -7.49 -16.16
CA LYS A 290 -22.63 -7.09 -15.76
C LYS A 290 -22.91 -5.61 -15.97
N ARG A 291 -21.88 -4.76 -15.96
CA ARG A 291 -21.96 -3.31 -16.12
C ARG A 291 -23.02 -2.63 -15.22
N PRO A 292 -22.91 -2.78 -13.90
CA PRO A 292 -23.72 -2.00 -12.96
C PRO A 292 -23.42 -0.51 -13.10
N ILE A 293 -24.28 0.36 -12.59
CA ILE A 293 -23.96 1.78 -12.41
C ILE A 293 -22.79 1.89 -11.42
N GLU A 294 -21.69 2.51 -11.81
CA GLU A 294 -20.50 2.63 -10.95
C GLU A 294 -20.31 4.07 -10.45
N ILE A 295 -20.37 4.22 -9.13
CA ILE A 295 -20.06 5.45 -8.41
C ILE A 295 -18.63 5.30 -7.86
N VAL A 296 -17.69 6.06 -8.39
CA VAL A 296 -16.30 6.03 -7.91
C VAL A 296 -16.08 7.17 -6.93
N VAL A 297 -15.61 6.83 -5.75
CA VAL A 297 -15.22 7.77 -4.69
C VAL A 297 -13.71 7.69 -4.49
N ASP A 298 -13.03 8.76 -4.82
CA ASP A 298 -11.57 8.86 -4.68
C ASP A 298 -11.18 10.33 -4.59
N ALA A 299 -10.13 10.64 -3.86
CA ALA A 299 -9.72 12.02 -3.65
C ALA A 299 -9.22 12.72 -4.93
N GLY A 300 -8.83 12.02 -6.00
CA GLY A 300 -8.21 12.67 -7.15
C GLY A 300 -8.45 12.07 -8.53
N GLU A 301 -8.76 10.78 -8.66
CA GLU A 301 -8.84 10.12 -9.97
C GLU A 301 -9.72 8.88 -9.96
N THR A 302 -10.29 8.53 -11.10
CA THR A 302 -11.22 7.39 -11.19
C THR A 302 -10.53 6.03 -11.06
N ARG A 303 -9.24 5.92 -11.42
CA ARG A 303 -8.48 4.63 -11.46
C ARG A 303 -9.27 3.51 -12.13
N ASP A 304 -9.95 3.85 -13.22
CA ASP A 304 -10.92 3.00 -13.89
C ASP A 304 -10.41 2.57 -15.28
N PHE A 305 -9.70 1.44 -15.33
CA PHE A 305 -9.23 0.86 -16.58
C PHE A 305 -10.32 0.09 -17.37
N ASN A 306 -11.50 -0.12 -16.76
CA ASN A 306 -12.65 -0.75 -17.42
C ASN A 306 -13.61 0.26 -18.05
N ALA A 307 -13.37 1.57 -17.85
CA ALA A 307 -14.24 2.65 -18.33
C ALA A 307 -15.73 2.44 -17.93
N MET A 308 -15.96 2.20 -16.64
CA MET A 308 -17.26 1.91 -16.06
C MET A 308 -17.84 3.05 -15.22
N THR A 309 -17.03 4.08 -14.92
CA THR A 309 -17.41 5.18 -14.02
C THR A 309 -18.58 5.99 -14.59
N ASP A 310 -19.74 5.93 -13.95
CA ASP A 310 -20.92 6.75 -14.28
C ASP A 310 -20.95 8.05 -13.45
N LEU A 311 -20.50 7.99 -12.20
CA LEU A 311 -20.41 9.14 -11.31
C LEU A 311 -19.08 9.14 -10.56
N PHE A 312 -18.33 10.23 -10.66
CA PHE A 312 -17.11 10.45 -9.88
C PHE A 312 -17.37 11.44 -8.74
N VAL A 313 -17.01 11.06 -7.51
CA VAL A 313 -17.15 11.88 -6.31
C VAL A 313 -15.76 12.10 -5.71
N ALA A 314 -15.27 13.33 -5.79
CA ALA A 314 -13.93 13.71 -5.34
C ALA A 314 -13.91 13.96 -3.83
N CYS A 315 -13.75 12.92 -3.02
CA CYS A 315 -13.57 13.00 -1.56
C CYS A 315 -12.94 11.72 -1.02
N SER A 316 -12.58 11.72 0.28
CA SER A 316 -12.17 10.48 0.95
C SER A 316 -13.35 9.53 1.19
N PRO A 317 -13.13 8.20 1.27
CA PRO A 317 -14.19 7.24 1.59
C PRO A 317 -14.93 7.57 2.89
N ILE A 318 -14.21 7.98 3.92
CA ILE A 318 -14.82 8.27 5.24
C ILE A 318 -15.63 9.56 5.21
N ASP A 319 -15.16 10.61 4.51
CA ASP A 319 -15.91 11.86 4.34
C ASP A 319 -17.18 11.65 3.52
N PHE A 320 -17.13 10.76 2.53
CA PHE A 320 -18.30 10.33 1.77
C PHE A 320 -19.35 9.70 2.69
N ALA A 321 -18.95 8.71 3.50
CA ALA A 321 -19.86 8.04 4.42
C ALA A 321 -20.48 9.02 5.44
N ARG A 322 -19.64 9.85 6.09
CA ARG A 322 -20.07 10.89 7.04
C ARG A 322 -21.03 11.90 6.42
N SER A 323 -20.74 12.34 5.19
CA SER A 323 -21.60 13.30 4.47
C SER A 323 -22.97 12.71 4.17
N LEU A 324 -23.04 11.47 3.69
CA LEU A 324 -24.31 10.81 3.42
C LEU A 324 -25.15 10.60 4.69
N LEU A 325 -24.52 10.25 5.82
CA LEU A 325 -25.22 10.13 7.11
C LEU A 325 -25.77 11.49 7.60
N ALA A 326 -25.03 12.58 7.39
CA ALA A 326 -25.43 13.91 7.80
C ALA A 326 -26.54 14.52 6.94
N CYS A 327 -26.69 14.08 5.69
CA CYS A 327 -27.72 14.58 4.78
C CYS A 327 -29.08 13.98 5.10
N ALA A 328 -30.14 14.82 5.12
CA ALA A 328 -31.52 14.38 5.36
C ALA A 328 -32.01 13.43 4.26
N GLY A 329 -32.96 12.57 4.59
CA GLY A 329 -33.66 11.68 3.66
C GLY A 329 -33.22 10.23 3.77
N ASP A 330 -34.19 9.33 3.77
CA ASP A 330 -34.01 7.88 3.72
C ASP A 330 -33.68 7.42 2.29
N ALA A 331 -32.69 6.56 2.15
CA ALA A 331 -32.23 6.05 0.87
C ALA A 331 -31.66 4.63 0.98
N ARG A 332 -32.33 3.77 1.72
CA ARG A 332 -31.91 2.38 1.85
C ARG A 332 -31.89 1.67 0.52
N ALA A 333 -30.89 0.83 0.31
CA ALA A 333 -30.83 -0.12 -0.79
C ALA A 333 -31.80 -1.30 -0.54
N SER A 334 -31.73 -2.35 -1.32
CA SER A 334 -32.56 -3.54 -1.14
C SER A 334 -32.08 -4.36 0.05
N GLU A 335 -32.90 -4.50 1.09
CA GLU A 335 -32.63 -5.35 2.27
C GLU A 335 -32.51 -6.83 1.87
N GLU A 336 -33.29 -7.28 0.89
CA GLU A 336 -33.23 -8.65 0.37
C GLU A 336 -31.86 -8.92 -0.27
N PHE A 337 -31.34 -7.96 -1.04
CA PHE A 337 -30.01 -8.05 -1.64
C PHE A 337 -28.89 -8.04 -0.60
N PHE A 338 -29.02 -7.19 0.43
CA PHE A 338 -28.08 -7.16 1.56
C PHE A 338 -28.02 -8.52 2.26
N SER A 339 -29.20 -9.10 2.58
CA SER A 339 -29.31 -10.40 3.23
C SER A 339 -28.70 -11.52 2.38
N ALA A 340 -28.94 -11.53 1.07
CA ALA A 340 -28.38 -12.52 0.16
C ALA A 340 -26.84 -12.51 0.14
N TRP A 341 -26.21 -11.34 0.19
CA TRP A 341 -24.75 -11.22 0.29
C TRP A 341 -24.21 -11.71 1.65
N CYS A 342 -24.90 -11.38 2.76
CA CYS A 342 -24.53 -11.87 4.09
C CYS A 342 -24.61 -13.41 4.16
N GLU A 343 -25.69 -14.01 3.62
CA GLU A 343 -25.88 -15.46 3.56
C GLU A 343 -24.80 -16.15 2.71
N ALA A 344 -24.52 -15.62 1.51
CA ALA A 344 -23.49 -16.13 0.62
C ALA A 344 -22.11 -16.07 1.29
N ASN A 345 -21.77 -14.96 1.95
CA ASN A 345 -20.52 -14.80 2.71
C ASN A 345 -20.40 -15.80 3.85
N ALA A 346 -21.47 -16.02 4.62
CA ALA A 346 -21.47 -16.98 5.73
C ALA A 346 -21.30 -18.43 5.23
N ALA A 347 -21.86 -18.78 4.09
CA ALA A 347 -21.68 -20.08 3.46
C ALA A 347 -20.22 -20.30 3.05
N GLU A 348 -19.58 -19.33 2.39
CA GLU A 348 -18.17 -19.40 2.01
C GLU A 348 -17.26 -19.44 3.23
N HIS A 349 -17.56 -18.68 4.27
CA HIS A 349 -16.86 -18.70 5.54
C HIS A 349 -16.84 -20.14 6.14
N SER A 350 -18.00 -20.79 6.18
CA SER A 350 -18.12 -22.18 6.67
C SER A 350 -17.30 -23.14 5.83
N ARG A 351 -17.27 -22.99 4.49
CA ARG A 351 -16.43 -23.81 3.60
C ARG A 351 -14.94 -23.64 3.86
N ILE A 352 -14.46 -22.41 4.06
CA ILE A 352 -13.04 -22.16 4.36
C ILE A 352 -12.65 -22.80 5.70
N LEU A 353 -13.51 -22.73 6.70
CA LEU A 353 -13.24 -23.33 8.00
C LEU A 353 -13.25 -24.86 7.96
N SER A 354 -14.14 -25.48 7.18
CA SER A 354 -14.19 -26.95 7.04
C SER A 354 -12.93 -27.53 6.37
N VAL A 355 -12.37 -26.84 5.37
CA VAL A 355 -11.08 -27.23 4.74
C VAL A 355 -9.95 -27.23 5.75
N GLU A 356 -10.00 -26.34 6.72
CA GLU A 356 -9.01 -26.25 7.79
C GLU A 356 -9.10 -27.44 8.76
N GLU A 357 -10.30 -27.84 9.15
CA GLU A 357 -10.57 -28.99 10.03
C GLU A 357 -10.12 -30.31 9.38
N ASP A 358 -10.50 -30.55 8.13
CA ASP A 358 -10.08 -31.72 7.35
C ASP A 358 -8.55 -31.82 7.23
N SER A 359 -7.87 -30.66 7.07
CA SER A 359 -6.42 -30.59 7.00
C SER A 359 -5.75 -30.94 8.33
N ARG A 360 -6.35 -30.60 9.46
CA ARG A 360 -5.87 -30.93 10.81
C ARG A 360 -6.07 -32.39 11.13
N GLU A 361 -7.22 -33.00 10.79
CA GLU A 361 -7.49 -34.40 11.03
C GLU A 361 -6.51 -35.30 10.28
N ARG A 362 -6.15 -34.95 9.04
CA ARG A 362 -5.15 -35.69 8.25
C ARG A 362 -3.75 -35.68 8.88
N VAL A 363 -3.38 -34.61 9.59
CA VAL A 363 -2.06 -34.47 10.23
C VAL A 363 -2.02 -35.15 11.60
N THR A 364 -3.14 -35.19 12.33
CA THR A 364 -3.21 -35.77 13.67
C THR A 364 -3.41 -37.28 13.65
N GLY A 365 -3.51 -37.90 12.47
CA GLY A 365 -3.56 -39.36 12.32
C GLY A 365 -4.80 -40.02 12.94
N LYS A 366 -5.87 -39.32 13.17
CA LYS A 366 -7.18 -39.91 13.44
C LYS A 366 -7.76 -40.43 12.14
N ALA A 367 -7.24 -41.58 11.73
CA ALA A 367 -7.91 -42.39 10.74
C ALA A 367 -9.31 -42.71 11.28
N ALA A 368 -10.32 -42.48 10.47
CA ALA A 368 -11.70 -42.86 10.72
C ALA A 368 -11.88 -44.40 10.62
N ASN A 369 -11.06 -45.17 11.28
CA ASN A 369 -11.27 -46.60 11.54
C ASN A 369 -10.42 -46.96 12.74
N GLY A 370 -11.07 -47.23 13.86
CA GLY A 370 -10.49 -47.62 15.14
C GLY A 370 -9.71 -48.96 15.07
N ALA A 371 -8.47 -48.89 14.57
CA ALA A 371 -7.49 -49.97 14.71
C ALA A 371 -6.28 -49.36 15.43
N GLU A 372 -6.12 -49.71 16.70
CA GLU A 372 -4.86 -49.58 17.44
C GLU A 372 -3.79 -50.41 16.74
N VAL A 373 -2.79 -49.74 16.17
CA VAL A 373 -1.56 -50.41 15.77
C VAL A 373 -0.60 -50.34 16.94
N VAL A 374 -0.54 -51.43 17.71
CA VAL A 374 0.54 -51.68 18.66
C VAL A 374 1.68 -52.31 17.87
N GLY A 375 2.77 -51.59 17.71
CA GLY A 375 3.98 -52.10 17.10
C GLY A 375 5.11 -51.11 17.24
N ASP A 376 6.14 -51.50 18.03
CA ASP A 376 7.41 -50.80 18.20
C ASP A 376 8.19 -50.81 16.87
N ALA A 377 7.90 -49.86 15.99
CA ALA A 377 8.74 -49.51 14.85
C ALA A 377 8.98 -47.99 14.90
N GLU A 378 10.25 -47.58 14.91
CA GLU A 378 10.62 -46.20 14.73
C GLU A 378 9.90 -45.63 13.49
N PRO A 379 9.31 -44.44 13.54
CA PRO A 379 8.61 -43.89 12.40
C PRO A 379 9.64 -43.51 11.33
N GLU A 380 9.82 -44.39 10.33
CA GLU A 380 10.27 -43.94 9.01
C GLU A 380 9.39 -42.74 8.63
N SER A 381 10.01 -41.65 8.26
CA SER A 381 9.38 -40.40 7.93
C SER A 381 8.21 -40.62 6.94
N ALA A 382 7.01 -40.80 7.48
CA ALA A 382 5.82 -40.74 6.68
C ALA A 382 5.77 -39.29 6.13
N ALA A 383 6.05 -39.11 4.85
CA ALA A 383 5.94 -37.84 4.18
C ALA A 383 4.52 -37.30 4.44
N VAL A 384 4.42 -36.32 5.30
CA VAL A 384 3.15 -35.64 5.60
C VAL A 384 2.63 -35.11 4.28
N ALA A 385 1.46 -35.57 3.83
CA ALA A 385 0.87 -35.11 2.60
C ALA A 385 0.79 -33.57 2.63
N PRO A 386 1.24 -32.85 1.59
CA PRO A 386 1.27 -31.39 1.60
C PRO A 386 -0.14 -30.87 1.82
N ARG A 387 -0.28 -29.91 2.75
CA ARG A 387 -1.54 -29.24 3.00
C ARG A 387 -1.85 -28.30 1.84
N PRO A 388 -3.12 -28.01 1.53
CA PRO A 388 -3.48 -26.96 0.61
C PRO A 388 -2.86 -25.62 1.02
N GLU A 389 -2.41 -24.81 0.08
CA GLU A 389 -1.77 -23.50 0.34
C GLU A 389 -2.62 -22.61 1.26
N GLY A 390 -3.95 -22.63 1.09
CA GLY A 390 -4.89 -21.90 1.93
C GLY A 390 -4.82 -22.27 3.42
N ALA A 391 -4.53 -23.52 3.75
CA ALA A 391 -4.37 -23.94 5.15
C ALA A 391 -3.12 -23.30 5.79
N TYR A 392 -2.02 -23.18 5.05
CA TYR A 392 -0.83 -22.45 5.53
C TYR A 392 -1.12 -20.96 5.72
N VAL A 393 -1.80 -20.32 4.78
CA VAL A 393 -2.17 -18.92 4.88
C VAL A 393 -3.07 -18.66 6.09
N ARG A 394 -4.02 -19.54 6.35
CA ARG A 394 -4.88 -19.47 7.54
C ARG A 394 -4.08 -19.57 8.84
N GLU A 395 -3.13 -20.49 8.94
CA GLU A 395 -2.27 -20.63 10.13
C GLU A 395 -1.36 -19.39 10.30
N ILE A 396 -0.82 -18.83 9.21
CA ILE A 396 -0.05 -17.58 9.23
C ILE A 396 -0.89 -16.45 9.78
N LEU A 397 -2.11 -16.28 9.26
CA LEU A 397 -3.05 -15.25 9.71
C LEU A 397 -3.41 -15.41 11.19
N LYS A 398 -3.58 -16.65 11.69
CA LYS A 398 -3.82 -16.92 13.11
C LYS A 398 -2.61 -16.59 13.97
N ALA A 399 -1.42 -16.99 13.53
CA ALA A 399 -0.16 -16.80 14.26
C ALA A 399 0.29 -15.34 14.28
N THR A 400 -0.08 -14.54 13.27
CA THR A 400 0.25 -13.11 13.21
C THR A 400 -0.41 -12.37 14.38
N PRO A 401 0.33 -11.67 15.24
CA PRO A 401 -0.23 -11.06 16.46
C PRO A 401 -1.20 -9.92 16.17
N ALA A 402 -2.14 -9.70 17.08
CA ALA A 402 -3.02 -8.53 17.04
C ALA A 402 -2.20 -7.23 17.18
N GLY A 403 -2.58 -6.19 16.46
CA GLY A 403 -1.88 -4.90 16.45
C GLY A 403 -0.56 -4.89 15.66
N SER A 404 -0.25 -6.00 14.97
CA SER A 404 0.94 -6.12 14.11
C SER A 404 0.61 -5.87 12.64
N CYS A 405 1.64 -5.96 11.78
CA CYS A 405 1.48 -5.87 10.34
C CYS A 405 1.68 -7.24 9.67
N LEU A 406 0.80 -7.55 8.71
CA LEU A 406 1.01 -8.56 7.70
C LEU A 406 1.39 -7.86 6.40
N PHE A 407 2.66 -7.88 6.02
CA PHE A 407 3.11 -7.39 4.73
C PHE A 407 3.10 -8.55 3.71
N SER A 408 2.45 -8.36 2.59
CA SER A 408 2.32 -9.39 1.56
C SER A 408 3.13 -9.04 0.31
N ALA A 409 3.77 -10.04 -0.26
CA ALA A 409 4.21 -9.95 -1.65
C ALA A 409 3.01 -9.94 -2.60
N ASN A 410 3.25 -9.55 -3.85
CA ASN A 410 2.29 -9.67 -4.94
C ASN A 410 2.12 -11.13 -5.40
N SER A 411 1.58 -11.33 -6.60
CA SER A 411 1.33 -12.65 -7.20
C SER A 411 0.31 -13.48 -6.39
N MET A 412 0.61 -14.72 -6.08
CA MET A 412 -0.31 -15.62 -5.35
C MET A 412 -0.44 -15.25 -3.87
N ALA A 413 0.60 -14.70 -3.24
CA ALA A 413 0.59 -14.37 -1.81
C ALA A 413 -0.59 -13.47 -1.42
N ILE A 414 -0.75 -12.32 -2.07
CA ILE A 414 -1.86 -11.40 -1.77
C ILE A 414 -3.22 -11.99 -2.18
N ARG A 415 -3.28 -12.80 -3.25
CA ARG A 415 -4.52 -13.47 -3.66
C ARG A 415 -4.95 -14.54 -2.67
N ALA A 416 -4.00 -15.28 -2.12
CA ALA A 416 -4.28 -16.24 -1.07
C ALA A 416 -4.76 -15.55 0.22
N ILE A 417 -4.21 -14.38 0.55
CA ILE A 417 -4.76 -13.56 1.64
C ILE A 417 -6.20 -13.13 1.31
N ASP A 418 -6.46 -12.65 0.10
CA ASP A 418 -7.82 -12.23 -0.29
C ASP A 418 -8.84 -13.37 -0.14
N THR A 419 -8.47 -14.58 -0.57
CA THR A 419 -9.34 -15.76 -0.49
C THR A 419 -9.51 -16.30 0.94
N PHE A 420 -8.44 -16.31 1.74
CA PHE A 420 -8.41 -17.05 3.02
C PHE A 420 -8.36 -16.19 4.28
N TYR A 421 -8.25 -14.86 4.16
CA TYR A 421 -8.34 -13.96 5.31
C TYR A 421 -9.80 -13.75 5.68
N VAL A 422 -10.27 -14.56 6.62
CA VAL A 422 -11.61 -14.42 7.21
C VAL A 422 -11.60 -13.30 8.23
N LYS A 423 -12.60 -12.41 8.14
CA LYS A 423 -12.80 -11.30 9.05
C LYS A 423 -12.89 -11.72 10.52
N GLY A 424 -12.55 -10.81 11.42
CA GLY A 424 -12.64 -11.04 12.87
C GLY A 424 -12.22 -9.82 13.66
N ASP A 425 -12.36 -9.85 14.98
CA ASP A 425 -12.04 -8.71 15.86
C ASP A 425 -10.56 -8.60 16.20
N LYS A 426 -9.69 -9.07 15.31
CA LYS A 426 -8.24 -9.01 15.46
C LYS A 426 -7.71 -7.84 14.65
N PRO A 427 -7.29 -6.72 15.28
CA PRO A 427 -6.67 -5.61 14.57
C PRO A 427 -5.40 -6.08 13.86
N LEU A 428 -5.36 -5.96 12.54
CA LEU A 428 -4.24 -6.33 11.71
C LEU A 428 -4.09 -5.33 10.58
N ALA A 429 -2.91 -4.70 10.47
CA ALA A 429 -2.56 -3.90 9.31
C ALA A 429 -2.10 -4.82 8.18
N VAL A 430 -2.80 -4.85 7.05
CA VAL A 430 -2.38 -5.61 5.86
C VAL A 430 -1.88 -4.65 4.81
N LEU A 431 -0.60 -4.77 4.42
CA LEU A 431 0.06 -3.90 3.46
C LEU A 431 0.68 -4.71 2.31
N CYS A 432 0.78 -4.07 1.14
CA CYS A 432 1.36 -4.65 -0.07
C CYS A 432 1.82 -3.55 -1.02
N ASN A 433 2.72 -3.84 -1.96
CA ASN A 433 3.08 -2.94 -3.06
C ASN A 433 2.11 -3.15 -4.23
N ARG A 434 0.98 -2.44 -4.23
CA ARG A 434 -0.09 -2.59 -5.23
C ARG A 434 -0.11 -1.47 -6.27
N GLY A 435 0.89 -0.61 -6.30
CA GLY A 435 1.04 0.40 -7.34
C GLY A 435 1.13 -0.22 -8.72
N LEU A 436 2.23 -0.89 -8.95
CA LEU A 436 2.54 -1.57 -10.22
C LEU A 436 2.50 -3.09 -10.10
N ASN A 437 2.28 -3.62 -8.91
CA ASN A 437 2.25 -5.06 -8.62
C ASN A 437 3.59 -5.77 -8.91
N GLY A 438 4.72 -5.06 -8.81
CA GLY A 438 6.06 -5.60 -8.98
C GLY A 438 6.45 -6.58 -7.87
N ILE A 439 7.47 -7.40 -8.13
CA ILE A 439 8.09 -8.29 -7.15
C ILE A 439 9.44 -7.76 -6.67
N ASP A 440 9.95 -6.72 -7.33
CA ASP A 440 11.19 -6.04 -7.00
C ASP A 440 11.06 -5.25 -5.68
N GLY A 441 12.16 -5.17 -4.93
CA GLY A 441 12.24 -4.40 -3.69
C GLY A 441 11.26 -4.80 -2.57
N THR A 442 10.60 -5.95 -2.68
CA THR A 442 9.53 -6.33 -1.75
C THR A 442 10.08 -6.68 -0.36
N VAL A 443 11.26 -7.33 -0.28
CA VAL A 443 11.96 -7.59 0.99
C VAL A 443 12.34 -6.28 1.67
N SER A 444 12.94 -5.37 0.90
CA SER A 444 13.36 -4.05 1.36
C SER A 444 12.18 -3.22 1.86
N THR A 445 11.04 -3.26 1.13
CA THR A 445 9.80 -2.59 1.57
C THR A 445 9.29 -3.18 2.88
N ALA A 446 9.26 -4.52 3.02
CA ALA A 446 8.82 -5.19 4.24
C ALA A 446 9.67 -4.78 5.46
N LEU A 447 11.00 -4.67 5.27
CA LEU A 447 11.91 -4.20 6.30
C LEU A 447 11.67 -2.74 6.68
N GLY A 448 11.32 -1.89 5.70
CA GLY A 448 10.93 -0.49 5.94
C GLY A 448 9.62 -0.39 6.71
N VAL A 449 8.60 -1.17 6.32
CA VAL A 449 7.31 -1.26 7.04
C VAL A 449 7.53 -1.71 8.49
N ALA A 450 8.39 -2.70 8.71
CA ALA A 450 8.69 -3.24 10.04
C ALA A 450 9.22 -2.18 11.02
N GLN A 451 9.79 -1.06 10.55
CA GLN A 451 10.24 0.02 11.44
C GLN A 451 9.09 0.77 12.13
N HIS A 452 7.86 0.58 11.68
CA HIS A 452 6.67 1.22 12.24
C HIS A 452 5.91 0.31 13.21
N PHE A 453 6.08 -1.00 13.10
CA PHE A 453 5.39 -2.01 13.93
C PHE A 453 6.37 -2.74 14.84
N GLU A 454 5.91 -3.17 16.02
CA GLU A 454 6.73 -4.00 16.91
C GLU A 454 6.99 -5.38 16.29
N GLN A 455 5.99 -5.89 15.57
CA GLN A 455 6.08 -7.18 14.88
C GLN A 455 5.50 -7.06 13.48
N THR A 456 6.18 -7.65 12.52
CA THR A 456 5.73 -7.75 11.13
C THR A 456 5.88 -9.18 10.65
N THR A 457 4.84 -9.71 10.04
CA THR A 457 4.90 -10.97 9.29
C THR A 457 4.96 -10.63 7.81
N PHE A 458 6.01 -11.09 7.12
CA PHE A 458 6.16 -10.91 5.67
C PHE A 458 5.87 -12.22 4.96
N LEU A 459 4.76 -12.28 4.23
CA LEU A 459 4.38 -13.41 3.39
C LEU A 459 4.88 -13.21 1.97
N THR A 460 5.72 -14.13 1.48
CA THR A 460 6.37 -14.02 0.17
C THR A 460 6.43 -15.34 -0.58
N GLY A 461 6.56 -15.27 -1.90
CA GLY A 461 6.91 -16.40 -2.77
C GLY A 461 8.41 -16.41 -3.09
N ASP A 462 8.87 -17.52 -3.67
CA ASP A 462 10.26 -17.78 -4.03
C ASP A 462 10.85 -16.76 -5.01
N PHE A 463 10.18 -16.46 -6.12
CA PHE A 463 10.63 -15.45 -7.09
C PHE A 463 10.76 -14.07 -6.46
N THR A 464 9.83 -13.67 -5.63
CA THR A 464 9.86 -12.37 -4.95
C THR A 464 11.02 -12.29 -3.98
N LEU A 465 11.24 -13.34 -3.18
CA LEU A 465 12.37 -13.40 -2.25
C LEU A 465 13.70 -13.36 -3.00
N GLN A 466 13.84 -14.18 -4.06
CA GLN A 466 15.05 -14.22 -4.86
C GLN A 466 15.36 -12.88 -5.56
N HIS A 467 14.32 -12.19 -6.04
CA HIS A 467 14.47 -10.92 -6.75
C HIS A 467 15.04 -9.80 -5.86
N ASP A 468 14.83 -9.86 -4.56
CA ASP A 468 15.27 -8.82 -3.61
C ASP A 468 16.04 -9.39 -2.40
N LEU A 469 16.81 -10.46 -2.61
CA LEU A 469 17.68 -11.04 -1.56
C LEU A 469 18.67 -10.02 -1.00
N GLY A 470 19.15 -9.10 -1.83
CA GLY A 470 20.06 -8.01 -1.41
C GLY A 470 19.49 -7.15 -0.29
N GLY A 471 18.18 -6.97 -0.27
CA GLY A 471 17.48 -6.22 0.78
C GLY A 471 17.68 -6.76 2.19
N LEU A 472 17.98 -8.07 2.35
CA LEU A 472 18.28 -8.65 3.66
C LEU A 472 19.52 -8.03 4.32
N ALA A 473 20.44 -7.43 3.57
CA ALA A 473 21.60 -6.74 4.10
C ALA A 473 21.21 -5.53 5.00
N LEU A 474 20.05 -4.92 4.74
CA LEU A 474 19.51 -3.82 5.57
C LEU A 474 19.30 -4.20 7.04
N GLN A 475 19.12 -5.50 7.36
CA GLN A 475 18.95 -5.92 8.76
C GLN A 475 20.11 -5.52 9.64
N ARG A 476 21.32 -5.51 9.10
CA ARG A 476 22.53 -5.08 9.84
C ARG A 476 22.46 -3.61 10.20
N GLU A 477 22.09 -2.77 9.25
CA GLU A 477 21.93 -1.33 9.46
C GLU A 477 20.78 -1.03 10.43
N ILE A 478 19.66 -1.71 10.28
CA ILE A 478 18.50 -1.59 11.18
C ILE A 478 18.92 -1.91 12.64
N ALA A 479 19.65 -2.99 12.85
CA ALA A 479 20.13 -3.38 14.18
C ALA A 479 21.07 -2.34 14.77
N GLN A 480 21.99 -1.79 13.96
CA GLN A 480 22.90 -0.73 14.39
C GLN A 480 22.15 0.54 14.80
N VAL A 481 21.23 1.03 13.95
CA VAL A 481 20.44 2.23 14.22
C VAL A 481 19.55 2.05 15.46
N ALA A 482 18.98 0.86 15.64
CA ALA A 482 18.20 0.53 16.84
C ALA A 482 19.06 0.60 18.11
N ALA A 483 20.25 0.02 18.08
CA ALA A 483 21.21 0.06 19.20
C ALA A 483 21.65 1.50 19.53
N GLU A 484 21.98 2.32 18.53
CA GLU A 484 22.34 3.74 18.69
C GLU A 484 21.22 4.57 19.33
N ARG A 485 19.97 4.15 19.14
CA ARG A 485 18.78 4.79 19.72
C ARG A 485 18.36 4.19 21.07
N GLY A 486 19.05 3.16 21.53
CA GLY A 486 18.70 2.45 22.77
C GLY A 486 17.32 1.77 22.68
N LYS A 487 16.91 1.31 21.49
CA LYS A 487 15.63 0.62 21.23
C LYS A 487 15.91 -0.79 20.70
N PRO A 488 15.02 -1.75 20.97
CA PRO A 488 15.10 -3.04 20.29
C PRO A 488 14.88 -2.85 18.78
N ALA A 489 15.55 -3.64 17.97
CA ALA A 489 15.22 -3.74 16.55
C ALA A 489 13.81 -4.34 16.39
N PRO A 490 13.03 -3.87 15.40
CA PRO A 490 11.70 -4.45 15.12
C PRO A 490 11.82 -5.93 14.76
N SER A 491 10.83 -6.70 15.16
CA SER A 491 10.75 -8.12 14.82
C SER A 491 10.07 -8.29 13.46
N ILE A 492 10.73 -9.02 12.57
CA ILE A 492 10.15 -9.43 11.28
C ILE A 492 10.29 -10.94 11.11
N VAL A 493 9.17 -11.60 10.79
CA VAL A 493 9.13 -13.02 10.44
C VAL A 493 8.85 -13.12 8.95
N VAL A 494 9.80 -13.69 8.21
CA VAL A 494 9.63 -13.95 6.77
C VAL A 494 9.08 -15.35 6.59
N VAL A 495 7.91 -15.46 5.98
CA VAL A 495 7.26 -16.72 5.64
C VAL A 495 7.32 -16.91 4.13
N LEU A 496 8.11 -17.87 3.70
CA LEU A 496 8.27 -18.24 2.29
C LEU A 496 7.32 -19.38 1.93
N LEU A 497 6.38 -19.12 1.02
CA LEU A 497 5.63 -20.13 0.32
C LEU A 497 6.37 -20.47 -0.99
N ASN A 498 7.18 -21.52 -0.94
CA ASN A 498 7.96 -21.96 -2.10
C ASN A 498 7.16 -23.00 -2.89
N ASN A 499 6.72 -22.63 -4.08
CA ASN A 499 6.06 -23.52 -5.02
C ASN A 499 6.97 -23.89 -6.22
N ASN A 500 8.27 -23.66 -6.08
CA ASN A 500 9.31 -23.96 -7.07
C ASN A 500 9.13 -23.24 -8.39
N GLY A 501 8.79 -21.94 -8.34
CA GLY A 501 8.77 -21.09 -9.53
C GLY A 501 7.50 -20.28 -9.74
N GLY A 502 7.20 -20.03 -11.01
CA GLY A 502 6.11 -19.13 -11.43
C GLY A 502 4.71 -19.76 -11.42
N GLY A 503 4.27 -20.37 -10.32
CA GLY A 503 2.97 -21.08 -10.24
C GLY A 503 1.76 -20.25 -10.66
N ILE A 504 1.80 -18.92 -10.55
CA ILE A 504 0.71 -18.05 -11.05
C ILE A 504 0.50 -18.18 -12.56
N PHE A 505 1.54 -18.49 -13.32
CA PHE A 505 1.46 -18.60 -14.77
C PHE A 505 0.74 -19.85 -15.25
N GLU A 506 0.62 -20.88 -14.40
CA GLU A 506 -0.18 -22.09 -14.67
C GLU A 506 -1.68 -21.78 -14.86
N MET A 507 -2.14 -20.64 -14.34
CA MET A 507 -3.51 -20.17 -14.48
C MET A 507 -3.74 -19.37 -15.79
N LEU A 508 -2.72 -19.23 -16.62
CA LEU A 508 -2.79 -18.46 -17.86
C LEU A 508 -2.91 -19.39 -19.08
N PRO A 509 -3.49 -18.91 -20.20
CA PRO A 509 -3.59 -19.71 -21.43
C PRO A 509 -2.26 -20.26 -21.94
N GLN A 510 -1.14 -19.56 -21.66
CA GLN A 510 0.21 -19.96 -22.03
C GLN A 510 0.68 -21.26 -21.37
N ALA A 511 0.01 -21.72 -20.30
CA ALA A 511 0.32 -22.98 -19.64
C ALA A 511 0.20 -24.20 -20.59
N SER A 512 -0.56 -24.07 -21.68
CA SER A 512 -0.69 -25.11 -22.71
C SER A 512 0.42 -25.08 -23.78
N ASP A 513 1.32 -24.09 -23.76
CA ASP A 513 2.33 -23.86 -24.79
C ASP A 513 3.64 -24.58 -24.45
N GLU A 514 3.65 -25.89 -24.53
CA GLU A 514 4.87 -26.70 -24.47
C GLU A 514 5.73 -26.53 -25.76
N PRO A 515 7.05 -26.49 -25.63
CA PRO A 515 7.95 -26.62 -24.47
C PRO A 515 8.37 -25.30 -23.83
N TYR A 516 7.80 -24.17 -24.25
CA TYR A 516 8.24 -22.83 -23.83
C TYR A 516 7.83 -22.47 -22.40
N PHE A 517 6.69 -22.99 -21.95
CA PHE A 517 6.10 -22.63 -20.66
C PHE A 517 7.04 -22.94 -19.48
N ALA A 518 7.57 -24.15 -19.41
CA ALA A 518 8.45 -24.56 -18.31
C ALA A 518 9.67 -23.65 -18.15
N ARG A 519 10.29 -23.27 -19.29
CA ARG A 519 11.50 -22.45 -19.27
C ARG A 519 11.27 -20.96 -19.07
N LEU A 520 10.20 -20.40 -19.67
CA LEU A 520 10.01 -18.95 -19.74
C LEU A 520 9.05 -18.42 -18.66
N PHE A 521 8.15 -19.26 -18.14
CA PHE A 521 7.12 -18.86 -17.21
C PHE A 521 7.23 -19.61 -15.87
N SER A 522 7.21 -20.91 -15.86
CA SER A 522 7.35 -21.69 -14.64
C SER A 522 8.72 -21.51 -14.02
N ALA A 523 9.77 -21.59 -14.83
CA ALA A 523 11.18 -21.34 -14.47
C ALA A 523 11.54 -21.96 -13.11
N PRO A 524 11.48 -23.32 -12.98
CA PRO A 524 11.73 -23.99 -11.70
C PRO A 524 13.11 -23.65 -11.15
N GLN A 525 13.21 -23.58 -9.82
CA GLN A 525 14.39 -23.06 -9.10
C GLN A 525 15.24 -24.18 -8.46
N ASP A 526 14.99 -25.46 -8.74
CA ASP A 526 15.73 -26.61 -8.21
C ASP A 526 17.16 -26.71 -8.73
#